data_fd22db8ad5412167b2e8d5a956656997
#
_entry.id   fd22db8ad5412167b2e8d5a956656997
#
_cell.length_a   1.000
_cell.length_b   1.000
_cell.length_c   1.000
_cell.angle_alpha   90.00
_cell.angle_beta   90.00
_cell.angle_gamma   90.00
#
_symmetry.space_group_name_H-M   'P 1'
#
loop_
_entity.id
_entity.type
_entity.pdbx_description
1 polymer ?
#
loop_
_entity_poly.entity_id
_entity_poly.type
_entity_poly.pdbx_seq_one_letter_code
_entity_poly.pdbx_strand_id
1 'polypeptide(L)'
;MTGVVIANNEFVQDHADKVNDFMDAYKESVDFVNSDTEAAAQIIGDHDIIAKEVAQKAIPDCSIVFIEGDEMKTMLSGYLATLDEQNPEIIGGQLPDDAFYYKR
;
A
#
# COMPACT_ATOMS: atom_id res chain seq x y z
N MET A 1 -4.51 -8.60 -2.93
CA MET A 1 -3.76 -7.32 -2.93
C MET A 1 -4.50 -6.35 -3.83
N THR A 2 -4.92 -5.21 -3.31
CA THR A 2 -5.76 -4.25 -4.04
C THR A 2 -5.08 -2.90 -4.27
N GLY A 3 -3.99 -2.62 -3.59
CA GLY A 3 -3.25 -1.39 -3.77
C GLY A 3 -1.81 -1.49 -3.26
N VAL A 4 -0.96 -0.68 -3.86
CA VAL A 4 0.45 -0.53 -3.47
C VAL A 4 0.83 0.95 -3.53
N VAL A 5 1.83 1.34 -2.78
CA VAL A 5 2.48 2.65 -2.94
C VAL A 5 3.67 2.48 -3.88
N ILE A 6 3.79 3.37 -4.84
CA ILE A 6 4.93 3.44 -5.76
C ILE A 6 5.68 4.75 -5.57
N ALA A 7 6.98 4.72 -5.79
CA ALA A 7 7.82 5.90 -5.73
C ALA A 7 8.80 5.92 -6.91
N ASN A 8 9.19 7.11 -7.33
CA ASN A 8 10.21 7.29 -8.35
C ASN A 8 11.59 6.88 -7.79
N ASN A 9 12.37 6.11 -8.56
CA ASN A 9 13.67 5.60 -8.12
C ASN A 9 14.67 6.72 -7.75
N GLU A 10 14.72 7.78 -8.55
CA GLU A 10 15.58 8.93 -8.27
C GLU A 10 15.20 9.61 -6.95
N PHE A 11 13.91 9.82 -6.72
CA PHE A 11 13.42 10.36 -5.44
C PHE A 11 13.80 9.47 -4.25
N VAL A 12 13.64 8.15 -4.40
CA VAL A 12 14.00 7.19 -3.32
C VAL A 12 15.49 7.24 -3.01
N GLN A 13 16.34 7.34 -4.03
CA GLN A 13 17.80 7.41 -3.85
C GLN A 13 18.24 8.72 -3.17
N ASP A 14 17.65 9.84 -3.59
CA ASP A 14 18.05 11.17 -3.11
C ASP A 14 17.41 11.55 -1.77
N HIS A 15 16.27 10.93 -1.44
CA HIS A 15 15.43 11.28 -0.29
C HIS A 15 14.97 10.05 0.52
N ALA A 16 15.86 9.09 0.75
CA ALA A 16 15.53 7.87 1.49
C ALA A 16 14.96 8.14 2.89
N ASP A 17 15.45 9.19 3.56
CA ASP A 17 14.93 9.65 4.85
C ASP A 17 13.46 10.06 4.76
N LYS A 18 13.07 10.78 3.72
CA LYS A 18 11.67 11.19 3.50
C LYS A 18 10.76 10.01 3.18
N VAL A 19 11.28 9.03 2.43
CA VAL A 19 10.54 7.79 2.14
C VAL A 19 10.29 7.02 3.44
N ASN A 20 11.29 6.90 4.29
CA ASN A 20 11.16 6.22 5.58
C ASN A 20 10.20 6.94 6.53
N ASP A 21 10.28 8.27 6.62
CA ASP A 21 9.34 9.08 7.40
C ASP A 21 7.89 8.88 6.92
N PHE A 22 7.70 8.85 5.60
CA PHE A 22 6.40 8.55 5.01
C PHE A 22 5.91 7.15 5.37
N MET A 23 6.77 6.15 5.31
CA MET A 23 6.42 4.76 5.65
C MET A 23 6.00 4.63 7.11
N ASP A 24 6.70 5.32 8.02
CA ASP A 24 6.34 5.33 9.44
C ASP A 24 4.97 5.99 9.66
N ALA A 25 4.72 7.14 9.06
CA ALA A 25 3.44 7.83 9.14
C ALA A 25 2.30 7.00 8.51
N TYR A 26 2.58 6.33 7.41
CA TYR A 26 1.61 5.43 6.75
C TYR A 26 1.25 4.24 7.63
N LYS A 27 2.27 3.62 8.24
CA LYS A 27 2.05 2.52 9.20
C LYS A 27 1.20 2.97 10.39
N GLU A 28 1.52 4.13 10.99
CA GLU A 28 0.72 4.70 12.09
C GLU A 28 -0.74 4.93 11.66
N SER A 29 -0.97 5.42 10.45
CA SER A 29 -2.31 5.62 9.90
C SER A 29 -3.08 4.31 9.75
N VAL A 30 -2.42 3.25 9.28
CA VAL A 30 -3.03 1.91 9.17
C VAL A 30 -3.38 1.35 10.55
N ASP A 31 -2.45 1.46 11.51
CA ASP A 31 -2.68 1.02 12.89
C ASP A 31 -3.85 1.78 13.54
N PHE A 32 -3.94 3.09 13.31
CA PHE A 32 -5.05 3.93 13.79
C PHE A 32 -6.40 3.51 13.19
N VAL A 33 -6.47 3.33 11.87
CA VAL A 33 -7.70 2.91 11.19
C VAL A 33 -8.22 1.58 11.74
N ASN A 34 -7.34 0.65 12.06
CA ASN A 34 -7.70 -0.67 12.57
C ASN A 34 -8.02 -0.65 14.08
N SER A 35 -7.40 0.24 14.86
CA SER A 35 -7.59 0.32 16.32
C SER A 35 -8.79 1.19 16.72
N ASP A 36 -9.09 2.23 15.95
CA ASP A 36 -10.21 3.16 16.20
C ASP A 36 -10.95 3.47 14.90
N THR A 37 -11.69 2.49 14.42
CA THR A 37 -12.44 2.57 13.15
C THR A 37 -13.46 3.70 13.15
N GLU A 38 -14.11 3.97 14.28
CA GLU A 38 -15.11 5.06 14.38
C GLU A 38 -14.46 6.43 14.21
N ALA A 39 -13.34 6.69 14.90
CA ALA A 39 -12.61 7.95 14.77
C ALA A 39 -12.01 8.11 13.36
N ALA A 40 -11.48 7.04 12.79
CA ALA A 40 -10.99 7.04 11.41
C ALA A 40 -12.11 7.36 10.41
N ALA A 41 -13.28 6.74 10.55
CA ALA A 41 -14.44 7.01 9.70
C ALA A 41 -14.93 8.47 9.82
N GLN A 42 -14.86 9.06 11.02
CA GLN A 42 -15.18 10.47 11.23
C GLN A 42 -14.23 11.38 10.45
N ILE A 43 -12.93 11.13 10.50
CA ILE A 43 -11.91 11.89 9.75
C ILE A 43 -12.13 11.76 8.24
N ILE A 44 -12.40 10.57 7.76
CA ILE A 44 -12.70 10.29 6.34
C ILE A 44 -13.92 11.08 5.88
N GLY A 45 -14.97 11.11 6.69
CA GLY A 45 -16.18 11.89 6.42
C GLY A 45 -15.93 13.39 6.45
N ASP A 46 -15.18 13.90 7.42
CA ASP A 46 -14.84 15.32 7.57
C ASP A 46 -13.99 15.85 6.40
N HIS A 47 -13.19 14.97 5.77
CA HIS A 47 -12.41 15.29 4.57
C HIS A 47 -13.14 15.01 3.26
N ASP A 48 -14.42 14.72 3.29
CA ASP A 48 -15.26 14.47 2.11
C ASP A 48 -14.73 13.37 1.17
N ILE A 49 -14.03 12.38 1.73
CA ILE A 49 -13.53 11.22 0.96
C ILE A 49 -14.69 10.29 0.64
N ILE A 50 -15.38 9.80 1.67
CA ILE A 50 -16.67 9.12 1.59
C ILE A 50 -17.47 9.44 2.87
N ALA A 51 -18.77 9.16 2.87
CA ALA A 51 -19.61 9.40 4.04
C ALA A 51 -19.11 8.55 5.24
N LYS A 52 -19.13 9.15 6.45
CA LYS A 52 -18.70 8.48 7.70
C LYS A 52 -19.33 7.11 7.88
N GLU A 53 -20.63 7.00 7.67
CA GLU A 53 -21.38 5.75 7.89
C GLU A 53 -20.94 4.65 6.93
N VAL A 54 -20.60 5.02 5.70
CA VAL A 54 -20.07 4.10 4.70
C VAL A 54 -18.67 3.63 5.08
N ALA A 55 -17.79 4.56 5.45
CA ALA A 55 -16.43 4.25 5.90
C ALA A 55 -16.44 3.32 7.12
N GLN A 56 -17.28 3.60 8.11
CA GLN A 56 -17.36 2.82 9.33
C GLN A 56 -17.77 1.36 9.08
N LYS A 57 -18.64 1.13 8.09
CA LYS A 57 -19.06 -0.22 7.69
C LYS A 57 -18.01 -0.92 6.82
N ALA A 58 -17.36 -0.19 5.92
CA ALA A 58 -16.44 -0.75 4.94
C ALA A 58 -15.06 -1.09 5.50
N ILE A 59 -14.51 -0.28 6.41
CA ILE A 59 -13.15 -0.44 6.92
C ILE A 59 -12.87 -1.85 7.44
N PRO A 60 -13.71 -2.49 8.29
CA PRO A 60 -13.44 -3.83 8.78
C PRO A 60 -13.32 -4.90 7.69
N ASP A 61 -13.97 -4.69 6.55
CA ASP A 61 -14.02 -5.63 5.43
C ASP A 61 -12.94 -5.34 4.36
N CYS A 62 -12.23 -4.21 4.46
CA CYS A 62 -11.24 -3.81 3.46
C CYS A 62 -9.88 -4.49 3.63
N SER A 63 -9.62 -5.17 4.75
CA SER A 63 -8.31 -5.78 5.04
C SER A 63 -7.16 -4.78 4.88
N ILE A 64 -7.28 -3.62 5.53
CA ILE A 64 -6.28 -2.55 5.47
C ILE A 64 -5.07 -2.96 6.29
N VAL A 65 -3.93 -3.17 5.62
CA VAL A 65 -2.69 -3.63 6.24
C VAL A 65 -1.50 -2.83 5.71
N PHE A 66 -0.46 -2.72 6.53
CA PHE A 66 0.84 -2.20 6.11
C PHE A 66 1.82 -3.37 5.99
N ILE A 67 2.35 -3.59 4.80
CA ILE A 67 3.31 -4.66 4.51
C ILE A 67 4.49 -4.07 3.76
N GLU A 68 5.70 -4.32 4.25
CA GLU A 68 6.94 -3.81 3.67
C GLU A 68 8.02 -4.90 3.57
N GLY A 69 9.15 -4.56 2.95
CA GLY A 69 10.36 -5.38 2.93
C GLY A 69 10.19 -6.72 2.23
N ASP A 70 10.75 -7.76 2.83
CA ASP A 70 10.76 -9.11 2.21
C ASP A 70 9.37 -9.73 2.10
N GLU A 71 8.48 -9.44 3.04
CA GLU A 71 7.10 -9.91 2.99
C GLU A 71 6.35 -9.26 1.81
N MET A 72 6.46 -7.94 1.67
CA MET A 72 5.88 -7.22 0.52
C MET A 72 6.44 -7.77 -0.80
N LYS A 73 7.75 -7.95 -0.91
CA LYS A 73 8.38 -8.51 -2.10
C LYS A 73 7.82 -9.89 -2.43
N THR A 74 7.72 -10.79 -1.46
CA THR A 74 7.19 -12.14 -1.65
C THR A 74 5.74 -12.13 -2.16
N MET A 75 4.88 -11.33 -1.53
CA MET A 75 3.47 -11.23 -1.91
C MET A 75 3.29 -10.59 -3.28
N LEU A 76 3.98 -9.49 -3.53
CA LEU A 76 3.84 -8.74 -4.79
C LEU A 76 4.45 -9.49 -5.97
N SER A 77 5.62 -10.11 -5.81
CA SER A 77 6.23 -10.92 -6.87
C SER A 77 5.38 -12.14 -7.24
N GLY A 78 4.76 -12.79 -6.26
CA GLY A 78 3.82 -13.89 -6.50
C GLY A 78 2.58 -13.44 -7.27
N TYR A 79 2.02 -12.27 -6.92
CA TYR A 79 0.90 -11.69 -7.63
C TYR A 79 1.26 -11.33 -9.09
N LEU A 80 2.41 -10.69 -9.30
CA LEU A 80 2.90 -10.34 -10.64
C LEU A 80 3.18 -11.58 -11.49
N ALA A 81 3.74 -12.65 -10.89
CA ALA A 81 3.96 -13.91 -11.59
C ALA A 81 2.65 -14.55 -12.08
N THR A 82 1.59 -14.47 -11.27
CA THR A 82 0.26 -14.96 -11.68
C THR A 82 -0.30 -14.14 -12.85
N LEU A 83 -0.14 -12.82 -12.82
CA LEU A 83 -0.55 -11.95 -13.94
C LEU A 83 0.26 -12.25 -15.22
N ASP A 84 1.56 -12.48 -15.08
CA ASP A 84 2.45 -12.84 -16.20
C ASP A 84 2.03 -14.15 -16.87
N GLU A 85 1.67 -15.16 -16.09
CA GLU A 85 1.16 -16.43 -16.60
C GLU A 85 -0.13 -16.28 -17.40
N GLN A 86 -1.02 -15.38 -16.97
CA GLN A 86 -2.30 -15.15 -17.62
C GLN A 86 -2.17 -14.28 -18.86
N ASN A 87 -1.45 -13.18 -18.75
CA ASN A 87 -1.20 -12.24 -19.85
C ASN A 87 0.02 -11.37 -19.54
N PRO A 88 1.21 -11.67 -20.12
CA PRO A 88 2.43 -10.91 -19.88
C PRO A 88 2.31 -9.41 -20.17
N GLU A 89 1.43 -9.00 -21.09
CA GLU A 89 1.23 -7.59 -21.43
C GLU A 89 0.71 -6.76 -20.23
N ILE A 90 -0.01 -7.37 -19.29
CA ILE A 90 -0.55 -6.70 -18.10
C ILE A 90 0.59 -6.13 -17.24
N ILE A 91 1.72 -6.81 -17.19
CA ILE A 91 2.90 -6.39 -16.40
C ILE A 91 3.99 -5.71 -17.23
N GLY A 92 3.69 -5.36 -18.50
CA GLY A 92 4.66 -4.73 -19.39
C GLY A 92 5.58 -5.71 -20.13
N GLY A 93 5.24 -7.00 -20.16
CA GLY A 93 5.92 -8.04 -20.92
C GLY A 93 7.09 -8.71 -20.19
N GLN A 94 7.49 -8.24 -19.02
CA GLN A 94 8.61 -8.81 -18.25
C GLN A 94 8.41 -8.57 -16.75
N LEU A 95 8.70 -9.60 -15.94
CA LEU A 95 8.73 -9.48 -14.48
C LEU A 95 9.84 -8.51 -14.03
N PRO A 96 9.57 -7.66 -13.02
CA PRO A 96 10.59 -6.76 -12.49
C PRO A 96 11.71 -7.51 -11.77
N ASP A 97 12.89 -6.90 -11.73
CA ASP A 97 14.02 -7.38 -10.95
C ASP A 97 13.91 -7.00 -9.46
N ASP A 98 14.89 -7.40 -8.67
CA ASP A 98 14.91 -7.16 -7.22
C ASP A 98 14.95 -5.66 -6.85
N ALA A 99 15.49 -4.82 -7.71
CA ALA A 99 15.58 -3.37 -7.47
C ALA A 99 14.21 -2.67 -7.50
N PHE A 100 13.20 -3.32 -8.06
CA PHE A 100 11.83 -2.83 -8.08
C PHE A 100 11.20 -2.77 -6.68
N TYR A 101 11.62 -3.63 -5.79
CA TYR A 101 11.03 -3.79 -4.46
C TYR A 101 11.83 -3.01 -3.42
N TYR A 102 11.23 -1.96 -2.87
CA TYR A 102 11.89 -1.14 -1.85
C TYR A 102 12.02 -1.90 -0.52
N LYS A 103 13.20 -1.80 0.08
CA LYS A 103 13.50 -2.33 1.41
C LYS A 103 14.33 -1.29 2.17
N ARG A 104 13.82 -0.87 3.32
CA ARG A 104 14.54 0.02 4.23
C ARG A 104 15.40 -0.72 5.28
#